data_255a9dd8069453642b711db05587aad0
#
_entry.id   255a9dd8069453642b711db05587aad0
#
_cell.length_a   1.000
_cell.length_b   1.000
_cell.length_c   1.000
_cell.angle_alpha   90.00
_cell.angle_beta   90.00
_cell.angle_gamma   90.00
#
_symmetry.space_group_name_H-M   'P 1'
#
loop_
_entity.id
_entity.type
_entity.pdbx_description
1 polymer ?
#
loop_
_entity_poly.entity_id
_entity_poly.type
_entity_poly.pdbx_seq_one_letter_code
_entity_poly.pdbx_strand_id
1 'polypeptide(L)'
;MKTWLKPIKDLGACEEALVWAKQFASLDEAWLRCERGNWMLWLAGRLSGKRESLARKKVVLAVCQCARLALPYVRKGELRPLQAIETAEKWAKGDDITLEELEAAGEAAGKAALKQCADIVRSYYPTAPKK
;
A
#
# COMPACT_ATOMS: atom_id res chain seq x y z
N MET A 1 1.27 5.60 -27.51
CA MET A 1 0.73 5.15 -26.22
C MET A 1 -0.76 4.89 -26.36
N LYS A 2 -1.24 3.80 -25.74
CA LYS A 2 -2.67 3.47 -25.74
C LYS A 2 -3.45 4.54 -24.99
N THR A 3 -4.63 4.86 -25.47
CA THR A 3 -5.45 5.95 -24.94
C THR A 3 -5.77 5.80 -23.44
N TRP A 4 -6.02 4.57 -23.02
CA TRP A 4 -6.36 4.30 -21.61
C TRP A 4 -5.18 4.44 -20.66
N LEU A 5 -3.94 4.36 -21.15
CA LEU A 5 -2.73 4.50 -20.32
C LEU A 5 -2.39 5.95 -20.00
N LYS A 6 -2.81 6.89 -20.84
CA LYS A 6 -2.46 8.30 -20.64
C LYS A 6 -2.93 8.85 -19.29
N PRO A 7 -4.21 8.65 -18.88
CA PRO A 7 -4.64 9.12 -17.55
C PRO A 7 -3.82 8.50 -16.41
N ILE A 8 -3.43 7.24 -16.54
CA ILE A 8 -2.65 6.55 -15.52
C ILE A 8 -1.24 7.12 -15.44
N LYS A 9 -0.64 7.38 -16.59
CA LYS A 9 0.66 8.07 -16.66
C LYS A 9 0.59 9.44 -16.01
N ASP A 10 -0.47 10.19 -16.28
CA ASP A 10 -0.68 11.53 -15.74
C ASP A 10 -0.85 11.53 -14.23
N LEU A 11 -1.33 10.43 -13.65
CA LEU A 11 -1.41 10.25 -12.20
C LEU A 11 -0.03 10.00 -11.55
N GLY A 12 1.00 9.75 -12.34
CA GLY A 12 2.35 9.54 -11.84
C GLY A 12 2.78 8.07 -11.74
N ALA A 13 2.17 7.18 -12.51
CA ALA A 13 2.54 5.77 -12.50
C ALA A 13 4.01 5.57 -12.90
N CYS A 14 4.68 4.60 -12.28
CA CYS A 14 6.07 4.30 -12.57
C CYS A 14 6.20 3.68 -13.97
N GLU A 15 7.38 3.84 -14.57
CA GLU A 15 7.65 3.36 -15.91
C GLU A 15 7.50 1.84 -16.04
N GLU A 16 7.96 1.11 -15.04
CA GLU A 16 7.84 -0.36 -15.02
C GLU A 16 6.39 -0.81 -15.14
N ALA A 17 5.49 -0.17 -14.39
CA ALA A 17 4.07 -0.49 -14.45
C ALA A 17 3.47 -0.14 -15.81
N LEU A 18 3.86 0.99 -16.39
CA LEU A 18 3.37 1.41 -17.71
C LEU A 18 3.83 0.46 -18.81
N VAL A 19 5.09 0.03 -18.76
CA VAL A 19 5.63 -0.93 -19.73
C VAL A 19 4.86 -2.26 -19.66
N TRP A 20 4.64 -2.75 -18.45
CA TRP A 20 3.86 -3.97 -18.26
C TRP A 20 2.42 -3.80 -18.79
N ALA A 21 1.78 -2.67 -18.50
CA ALA A 21 0.39 -2.43 -18.86
C ALA A 21 0.16 -2.29 -20.37
N LYS A 22 1.18 -1.93 -21.14
CA LYS A 22 1.07 -1.77 -22.61
C LYS A 22 0.56 -3.00 -23.35
N GLN A 23 0.78 -4.19 -22.79
CA GLN A 23 0.38 -5.43 -23.44
C GLN A 23 -1.13 -5.68 -23.42
N PHE A 24 -1.87 -4.92 -22.64
CA PHE A 24 -3.32 -5.12 -22.48
C PHE A 24 -4.11 -4.08 -23.26
N ALA A 25 -5.32 -4.47 -23.66
CA ALA A 25 -6.21 -3.62 -24.46
C ALA A 25 -6.93 -2.57 -23.60
N SER A 26 -7.12 -2.84 -22.31
CA SER A 26 -7.87 -1.96 -21.42
C SER A 26 -7.35 -2.04 -20.00
N LEU A 27 -7.75 -1.07 -19.16
CA LEU A 27 -7.47 -1.08 -17.74
C LEU A 27 -8.10 -2.30 -17.06
N ASP A 28 -9.34 -2.64 -17.43
CA ASP A 28 -10.03 -3.79 -16.83
C ASP A 28 -9.27 -5.09 -17.09
N GLU A 29 -8.76 -5.27 -18.29
CA GLU A 29 -7.96 -6.45 -18.61
C GLU A 29 -6.65 -6.47 -17.81
N ALA A 30 -5.95 -5.35 -17.75
CA ALA A 30 -4.72 -5.23 -16.96
C ALA A 30 -4.98 -5.49 -15.47
N TRP A 31 -6.08 -4.96 -14.95
CA TRP A 31 -6.46 -5.15 -13.55
C TRP A 31 -6.66 -6.62 -13.20
N LEU A 32 -7.39 -7.35 -14.05
CA LEU A 32 -7.65 -8.77 -13.83
C LEU A 32 -6.39 -9.64 -13.92
N ARG A 33 -5.38 -9.18 -14.66
CA ARG A 33 -4.14 -9.92 -14.87
C ARG A 33 -3.00 -9.49 -13.95
N CYS A 34 -3.19 -8.43 -13.17
CA CYS A 34 -2.13 -7.86 -12.34
C CYS A 34 -1.84 -8.76 -11.13
N GLU A 35 -0.56 -9.12 -10.97
CA GLU A 35 -0.08 -9.89 -9.83
C GLU A 35 0.67 -9.01 -8.82
N ARG A 36 0.71 -7.70 -9.06
CA ARG A 36 1.39 -6.73 -8.21
C ARG A 36 0.36 -5.94 -7.41
N GLY A 37 0.00 -6.44 -6.23
CA GLY A 37 -0.97 -5.79 -5.34
C GLY A 37 -0.60 -4.35 -5.00
N ASN A 38 0.70 -4.04 -4.88
CA ASN A 38 1.16 -2.68 -4.61
C ASN A 38 0.78 -1.70 -5.73
N TRP A 39 0.85 -2.12 -6.98
CA TRP A 39 0.40 -1.27 -8.10
C TRP A 39 -1.11 -1.05 -8.07
N MET A 40 -1.86 -2.10 -7.76
CA MET A 40 -3.33 -2.04 -7.66
C MET A 40 -3.76 -1.09 -6.54
N LEU A 41 -3.14 -1.21 -5.36
CA LEU A 41 -3.42 -0.33 -4.23
C LEU A 41 -3.03 1.11 -4.51
N TRP A 42 -1.92 1.33 -5.20
CA TRP A 42 -1.51 2.67 -5.60
C TRP A 42 -2.56 3.33 -6.47
N LEU A 43 -3.03 2.62 -7.50
CA LEU A 43 -4.04 3.15 -8.41
C LEU A 43 -5.35 3.41 -7.68
N ALA A 44 -5.81 2.45 -6.88
CA ALA A 44 -7.04 2.62 -6.10
C ALA A 44 -6.95 3.83 -5.19
N GLY A 45 -5.80 4.04 -4.54
CA GLY A 45 -5.56 5.20 -3.70
C GLY A 45 -5.63 6.52 -4.48
N ARG A 46 -5.00 6.55 -5.65
CA ARG A 46 -5.02 7.75 -6.51
C ARG A 46 -6.41 8.11 -6.99
N LEU A 47 -7.24 7.11 -7.26
CA LEU A 47 -8.60 7.31 -7.76
C LEU A 47 -9.65 7.50 -6.66
N SER A 48 -9.28 7.33 -5.39
CA SER A 48 -10.24 7.35 -4.28
C SER A 48 -10.75 8.75 -3.90
N GLY A 49 -10.13 9.79 -4.43
CA GLY A 49 -10.56 11.16 -4.18
C GLY A 49 -10.17 11.69 -2.80
N LYS A 50 -11.12 12.33 -2.11
CA LYS A 50 -10.86 12.99 -0.83
C LYS A 50 -10.48 11.99 0.27
N ARG A 51 -9.66 12.45 1.23
CA ARG A 51 -9.13 11.62 2.32
C ARG A 51 -10.22 10.94 3.16
N GLU A 52 -11.37 11.59 3.33
CA GLU A 52 -12.47 11.08 4.14
C GLU A 52 -13.57 10.40 3.34
N SER A 53 -13.38 10.21 2.05
CA SER A 53 -14.38 9.57 1.20
C SER A 53 -14.56 8.09 1.52
N LEU A 54 -15.76 7.55 1.23
CA LEU A 54 -16.02 6.12 1.35
C LEU A 54 -15.07 5.30 0.47
N ALA A 55 -14.73 5.83 -0.71
CA ALA A 55 -13.78 5.18 -1.61
C ALA A 55 -12.41 5.04 -0.96
N ARG A 56 -11.92 6.10 -0.29
CA ARG A 56 -10.64 6.08 0.42
C ARG A 56 -10.69 5.11 1.61
N LYS A 57 -11.78 5.08 2.35
CA LYS A 57 -11.95 4.15 3.48
C LYS A 57 -11.89 2.70 3.02
N LYS A 58 -12.48 2.40 1.87
CA LYS A 58 -12.41 1.06 1.27
C LYS A 58 -10.97 0.68 0.91
N VAL A 59 -10.21 1.61 0.34
CA VAL A 59 -8.78 1.40 0.04
C VAL A 59 -8.00 1.12 1.32
N VAL A 60 -8.25 1.89 2.38
CA VAL A 60 -7.58 1.70 3.67
C VAL A 60 -7.85 0.31 4.24
N LEU A 61 -9.08 -0.18 4.15
CA LEU A 61 -9.41 -1.55 4.61
C LEU A 61 -8.64 -2.61 3.83
N ALA A 62 -8.53 -2.43 2.51
CA ALA A 62 -7.74 -3.35 1.67
C ALA A 62 -6.26 -3.34 2.04
N VAL A 63 -5.70 -2.15 2.26
CA VAL A 63 -4.31 -1.99 2.70
C VAL A 63 -4.09 -2.67 4.05
N CYS A 64 -5.03 -2.51 4.99
CA CYS A 64 -4.94 -3.14 6.31
C CYS A 64 -4.93 -4.66 6.22
N GLN A 65 -5.75 -5.25 5.35
CA GLN A 65 -5.74 -6.70 5.15
C GLN A 65 -4.40 -7.18 4.59
N CYS A 66 -3.83 -6.45 3.63
CA CYS A 66 -2.51 -6.77 3.11
C CYS A 66 -1.44 -6.64 4.20
N ALA A 67 -1.51 -5.58 5.01
CA ALA A 67 -0.55 -5.34 6.09
C ALA A 67 -0.60 -6.45 7.15
N ARG A 68 -1.78 -7.00 7.42
CA ARG A 68 -1.92 -8.11 8.37
C ARG A 68 -1.14 -9.36 7.95
N LEU A 69 -0.94 -9.55 6.65
CA LEU A 69 -0.14 -10.68 6.15
C LEU A 69 1.33 -10.56 6.56
N ALA A 70 1.79 -9.35 6.84
CA ALA A 70 3.17 -9.11 7.27
C ALA A 70 3.37 -9.22 8.79
N LEU A 71 2.28 -9.24 9.58
CA LEU A 71 2.39 -9.30 11.05
C LEU A 71 3.19 -10.49 11.58
N PRO A 72 3.12 -11.71 10.99
CA PRO A 72 3.95 -12.82 11.47
C PRO A 72 5.45 -12.56 11.39
N TYR A 73 5.86 -11.62 10.54
CA TYR A 73 7.28 -11.27 10.35
C TYR A 73 7.72 -10.13 11.28
N VAL A 74 6.78 -9.55 12.03
CA VAL A 74 7.07 -8.48 12.98
C VAL A 74 7.75 -9.07 14.22
N ARG A 75 8.76 -8.36 14.73
CA ARG A 75 9.49 -8.78 15.93
C ARG A 75 8.52 -8.96 17.10
N LYS A 76 8.68 -10.05 17.83
CA LYS A 76 7.86 -10.35 19.00
C LYS A 76 7.95 -9.20 20.02
N GLY A 77 6.80 -8.73 20.48
CA GLY A 77 6.70 -7.59 21.39
C GLY A 77 6.61 -6.24 20.73
N GLU A 78 6.81 -6.13 19.42
CA GLU A 78 6.63 -4.89 18.70
C GLU A 78 5.15 -4.76 18.28
N LEU A 79 4.42 -3.90 18.95
CA LEU A 79 2.97 -3.76 18.77
C LEU A 79 2.56 -2.58 17.89
N ARG A 80 3.50 -1.69 17.55
CA ARG A 80 3.17 -0.48 16.78
C ARG A 80 2.55 -0.76 15.41
N PRO A 81 3.05 -1.75 14.63
CA PRO A 81 2.39 -2.08 13.36
C PRO A 81 0.95 -2.57 13.53
N LEU A 82 0.70 -3.43 14.50
CA LEU A 82 -0.65 -3.91 14.78
C LEU A 82 -1.56 -2.77 15.24
N GLN A 83 -1.07 -1.89 16.11
CA GLN A 83 -1.83 -0.74 16.59
C GLN A 83 -2.19 0.22 15.44
N ALA A 84 -1.27 0.43 14.50
CA ALA A 84 -1.54 1.25 13.32
C ALA A 84 -2.63 0.63 12.44
N ILE A 85 -2.57 -0.68 12.22
CA ILE A 85 -3.58 -1.40 11.44
C ILE A 85 -4.94 -1.28 12.11
N GLU A 86 -5.02 -1.54 13.41
CA GLU A 86 -6.28 -1.46 14.16
C GLU A 86 -6.86 -0.05 14.14
N THR A 87 -6.03 0.97 14.31
CA THR A 87 -6.45 2.38 14.26
C THR A 87 -7.00 2.72 12.89
N ALA A 88 -6.32 2.30 11.82
CA ALA A 88 -6.76 2.54 10.45
C ALA A 88 -8.07 1.82 10.14
N GLU A 89 -8.23 0.59 10.61
CA GLU A 89 -9.47 -0.17 10.44
C GLU A 89 -10.64 0.51 11.16
N LYS A 90 -10.43 0.98 12.37
CA LYS A 90 -11.46 1.70 13.12
C LYS A 90 -11.88 2.98 12.40
N TRP A 91 -10.91 3.76 11.93
CA TRP A 91 -11.21 4.96 11.16
C TRP A 91 -12.01 4.64 9.91
N ALA A 92 -11.61 3.62 9.16
CA ALA A 92 -12.28 3.24 7.92
C ALA A 92 -13.71 2.69 8.15
N LYS A 93 -13.96 2.10 9.31
CA LYS A 93 -15.29 1.58 9.67
C LYS A 93 -16.20 2.65 10.27
N GLY A 94 -15.70 3.88 10.43
CA GLY A 94 -16.48 5.00 10.95
C GLY A 94 -16.47 5.14 12.45
N ASP A 95 -15.55 4.47 13.14
CA ASP A 95 -15.38 4.65 14.57
C ASP A 95 -14.78 6.03 14.87
N ASP A 96 -14.90 6.45 16.12
CA ASP A 96 -14.52 7.80 16.56
C ASP A 96 -13.00 7.97 16.68
N ILE A 97 -12.31 7.86 15.53
CA ILE A 97 -10.87 8.05 15.40
C ILE A 97 -10.62 9.28 14.52
N THR A 98 -9.85 10.23 15.02
CA THR A 98 -9.49 11.41 14.24
C THR A 98 -8.39 11.09 13.22
N LEU A 99 -8.30 11.93 12.17
CA LEU A 99 -7.21 11.82 11.21
C LEU A 99 -5.86 12.02 11.88
N GLU A 100 -5.78 12.87 12.90
CA GLU A 100 -4.55 13.09 13.65
C GLU A 100 -4.09 11.83 14.38
N GLU A 101 -5.03 11.12 15.03
CA GLU A 101 -4.74 9.85 15.70
C GLU A 101 -4.28 8.80 14.70
N LEU A 102 -4.92 8.73 13.54
CA LEU A 102 -4.56 7.82 12.46
C LEU A 102 -3.14 8.09 11.96
N GLU A 103 -2.83 9.36 11.69
CA GLU A 103 -1.51 9.76 11.22
C GLU A 103 -0.42 9.48 12.25
N ALA A 104 -0.70 9.76 13.53
CA ALA A 104 0.25 9.50 14.61
C ALA A 104 0.56 8.00 14.74
N ALA A 105 -0.46 7.15 14.67
CA ALA A 105 -0.30 5.70 14.73
C ALA A 105 0.51 5.19 13.53
N GLY A 106 0.21 5.70 12.34
CA GLY A 106 0.93 5.35 11.12
C GLY A 106 2.40 5.77 11.17
N GLU A 107 2.67 6.96 11.70
CA GLU A 107 4.04 7.45 11.85
C GLU A 107 4.84 6.59 12.82
N ALA A 108 4.26 6.25 13.97
CA ALA A 108 4.90 5.38 14.94
C ALA A 108 5.22 4.00 14.35
N ALA A 109 4.26 3.42 13.62
CA ALA A 109 4.45 2.14 12.94
C ALA A 109 5.49 2.23 11.82
N GLY A 110 5.51 3.36 11.11
CA GLY A 110 6.46 3.60 10.03
C GLY A 110 7.90 3.57 10.51
N LYS A 111 8.18 4.18 11.66
CA LYS A 111 9.50 4.15 12.26
C LYS A 111 9.93 2.74 12.64
N ALA A 112 9.01 1.95 13.20
CA ALA A 112 9.28 0.55 13.54
C ALA A 112 9.47 -0.29 12.28
N ALA A 113 8.63 -0.09 11.27
CA ALA A 113 8.65 -0.86 10.04
C ALA A 113 9.92 -0.66 9.22
N LEU A 114 10.47 0.57 9.17
CA LEU A 114 11.70 0.84 8.42
C LEU A 114 12.85 -0.02 8.92
N LYS A 115 13.02 -0.10 10.23
CA LYS A 115 14.06 -0.94 10.82
C LYS A 115 13.83 -2.41 10.53
N GLN A 116 12.59 -2.88 10.67
CA GLN A 116 12.25 -4.28 10.41
C GLN A 116 12.36 -4.66 8.94
N CYS A 117 11.95 -3.78 8.04
CA CYS A 117 12.15 -3.99 6.61
C CYS A 117 13.63 -4.15 6.30
N ALA A 118 14.49 -3.33 6.91
CA ALA A 118 15.93 -3.46 6.75
C ALA A 118 16.43 -4.82 7.23
N ASP A 119 15.94 -5.29 8.37
CA ASP A 119 16.32 -6.60 8.92
C ASP A 119 15.86 -7.75 8.02
N ILE A 120 14.64 -7.68 7.49
CA ILE A 120 14.10 -8.66 6.55
C ILE A 120 14.94 -8.70 5.28
N VAL A 121 15.25 -7.54 4.73
CA VAL A 121 16.09 -7.45 3.52
C VAL A 121 17.45 -8.08 3.77
N ARG A 122 18.06 -7.83 4.93
CA ARG A 122 19.37 -8.43 5.27
C ARG A 122 19.28 -9.94 5.44
N SER A 123 18.13 -10.50 5.80
CA SER A 123 17.97 -11.95 5.90
C SER A 123 18.04 -12.64 4.53
N TYR A 124 17.58 -11.96 3.48
CA TYR A 124 17.68 -12.45 2.10
C TYR A 124 19.00 -12.07 1.43
N TYR A 125 19.53 -10.91 1.78
CA TYR A 125 20.77 -10.36 1.22
C TYR A 125 21.71 -10.02 2.38
N PRO A 126 22.42 -11.03 2.96
CA PRO A 126 23.34 -10.77 4.07
C PRO A 126 24.42 -9.75 3.76
N THR A 127 24.78 -9.64 2.49
CA THR A 127 25.69 -8.60 1.99
C THR A 127 24.97 -7.83 0.89
N ALA A 128 25.44 -6.59 0.64
CA ALA A 128 24.85 -5.78 -0.42
C ALA A 128 24.89 -6.52 -1.77
N PRO A 129 23.76 -6.54 -2.54
CA PRO A 129 23.77 -7.19 -3.84
C PRO A 129 24.73 -6.45 -4.78
N LYS A 130 25.46 -7.22 -5.57
CA LYS A 130 26.40 -6.68 -6.57
C LYS A 130 25.72 -6.69 -7.93
N LYS A 131 25.96 -5.63 -8.68
CA LYS A 131 25.50 -5.57 -10.06
C LYS A 131 26.25 -6.58 -10.93
#